data_47a380f8d63d7df75be6ff5c532202ba
#
_entry.id   47a380f8d63d7df75be6ff5c532202ba
#
_cell.length_a   1.000
_cell.length_b   1.000
_cell.length_c   1.000
_cell.angle_alpha   90.00
_cell.angle_beta   90.00
_cell.angle_gamma   90.00
#
_symmetry.space_group_name_H-M   'P 1'
#
loop_
_entity.id
_entity.type
_entity.pdbx_description
1 polymer ?
#
loop_
_entity_poly.entity_id
_entity_poly.type
_entity_poly.pdbx_seq_one_letter_code
_entity_poly.pdbx_strand_id
1 'polypeptide(L)'
;MKVLANDGISKSGIDHLESNGFTVITSKVDQENLVEYINNENIEVILVRSATQVRKDIIDNCPSIKIIGRGGVGMDNIDVAYAKDKGLLVINTPAASSQSVAELVMAHLFNISRFVYDSNREMPNNGHVDFKALKKKYAKGTELRGKTIGTVSYTHLT
;
A
#
# COMPACT_ATOMS: atom_id res chain seq x y z
N MET A 1 6.54 -24.65 5.91
CA MET A 1 7.33 -23.40 5.99
C MET A 1 6.68 -22.46 6.99
N LYS A 2 7.50 -21.80 7.85
CA LYS A 2 7.00 -20.74 8.75
C LYS A 2 7.02 -19.38 8.06
N VAL A 3 5.92 -18.68 8.17
CA VAL A 3 5.69 -17.36 7.56
C VAL A 3 5.50 -16.31 8.66
N LEU A 4 6.33 -15.29 8.69
CA LEU A 4 6.13 -14.11 9.53
C LEU A 4 5.48 -13.00 8.70
N ALA A 5 4.22 -12.67 9.00
CA ALA A 5 3.52 -11.53 8.41
C ALA A 5 3.65 -10.29 9.32
N ASN A 6 4.85 -9.71 9.36
CA ASN A 6 5.25 -8.70 10.34
C ASN A 6 4.43 -7.40 10.28
N ASP A 7 3.95 -7.02 9.11
CA ASP A 7 3.08 -5.84 8.93
C ASP A 7 1.60 -6.22 8.76
N GLY A 8 1.26 -7.45 9.13
CA GLY A 8 -0.09 -7.98 9.05
C GLY A 8 -0.50 -8.47 7.64
N ILE A 9 -1.48 -9.34 7.62
CA ILE A 9 -2.10 -9.93 6.42
C ILE A 9 -3.58 -10.13 6.69
N SER A 10 -4.41 -10.16 5.65
CA SER A 10 -5.84 -10.40 5.78
C SER A 10 -6.15 -11.80 6.34
N LYS A 11 -7.30 -11.94 7.03
CA LYS A 11 -7.76 -13.24 7.53
C LYS A 11 -7.83 -14.29 6.41
N SER A 12 -8.36 -13.91 5.25
CA SER A 12 -8.41 -14.81 4.08
C SER A 12 -7.03 -15.24 3.59
N GLY A 13 -6.02 -14.36 3.69
CA GLY A 13 -4.64 -14.71 3.37
C GLY A 13 -4.03 -15.69 4.36
N ILE A 14 -4.31 -15.51 5.66
CA ILE A 14 -3.91 -16.45 6.71
C ILE A 14 -4.51 -17.83 6.43
N ASP A 15 -5.84 -17.90 6.29
CA ASP A 15 -6.56 -19.15 6.07
C ASP A 15 -6.06 -19.88 4.80
N HIS A 16 -5.75 -19.13 3.75
CA HIS A 16 -5.22 -19.71 2.51
C HIS A 16 -3.81 -20.28 2.68
N LEU A 17 -2.92 -19.58 3.38
CA LEU A 17 -1.57 -20.08 3.67
C LEU A 17 -1.63 -21.32 4.57
N GLU A 18 -2.40 -21.29 5.64
CA GLU A 18 -2.54 -22.41 6.58
C GLU A 18 -3.15 -23.66 5.91
N SER A 19 -4.15 -23.49 5.06
CA SER A 19 -4.75 -24.58 4.28
C SER A 19 -3.75 -25.23 3.30
N ASN A 20 -2.69 -24.52 2.93
CA ASN A 20 -1.60 -25.02 2.09
C ASN A 20 -0.37 -25.46 2.91
N GLY A 21 -0.52 -25.69 4.21
CA GLY A 21 0.51 -26.27 5.06
C GLY A 21 1.59 -25.31 5.56
N PHE A 22 1.35 -23.99 5.47
CA PHE A 22 2.21 -22.99 6.08
C PHE A 22 1.78 -22.73 7.53
N THR A 23 2.75 -22.40 8.38
CA THR A 23 2.47 -21.89 9.74
C THR A 23 2.62 -20.39 9.71
N VAL A 24 1.53 -19.65 9.97
CA VAL A 24 1.52 -18.17 9.85
C VAL A 24 1.60 -17.53 11.22
N ILE A 25 2.56 -16.64 11.38
CA ILE A 25 2.77 -15.82 12.58
C ILE A 25 2.45 -14.38 12.21
N THR A 26 1.55 -13.76 12.97
CA THR A 26 1.08 -12.37 12.74
C THR A 26 1.47 -11.41 13.85
N SER A 27 2.22 -11.88 14.85
CA SER A 27 2.72 -11.02 15.92
C SER A 27 3.72 -10.02 15.36
N LYS A 28 3.49 -8.73 15.64
CA LYS A 28 4.42 -7.67 15.25
C LYS A 28 5.71 -7.80 16.04
N VAL A 29 6.82 -7.82 15.34
CA VAL A 29 8.17 -7.79 15.91
C VAL A 29 8.82 -6.46 15.52
N ASP A 30 9.39 -5.76 16.48
CA ASP A 30 10.09 -4.51 16.24
C ASP A 30 11.38 -4.74 15.44
N GLN A 31 11.75 -3.72 14.65
CA GLN A 31 12.88 -3.83 13.71
C GLN A 31 14.18 -4.30 14.38
N GLU A 32 14.46 -3.81 15.58
CA GLU A 32 15.69 -4.13 16.36
C GLU A 32 15.75 -5.58 16.82
N ASN A 33 14.59 -6.22 17.05
CA ASN A 33 14.49 -7.60 17.51
C ASN A 33 14.24 -8.60 16.36
N LEU A 34 14.12 -8.08 15.12
CA LEU A 34 13.64 -8.89 13.99
C LEU A 34 14.61 -10.00 13.60
N VAL A 35 15.93 -9.73 13.62
CA VAL A 35 16.96 -10.74 13.32
C VAL A 35 16.91 -11.88 14.34
N GLU A 36 16.88 -11.53 15.62
CA GLU A 36 16.83 -12.53 16.69
C GLU A 36 15.58 -13.41 16.60
N TYR A 37 14.42 -12.75 16.41
CA TYR A 37 13.14 -13.43 16.29
C TYR A 37 13.10 -14.40 15.09
N ILE A 38 13.54 -13.93 13.92
CA ILE A 38 13.58 -14.76 12.70
C ILE A 38 14.42 -16.00 12.90
N ASN A 39 15.58 -15.86 13.52
CA ASN A 39 16.49 -16.97 13.76
C ASN A 39 15.95 -17.95 14.82
N ASN A 40 15.43 -17.44 15.94
CA ASN A 40 14.87 -18.27 17.01
C ASN A 40 13.65 -19.08 16.53
N GLU A 41 12.78 -18.46 15.73
CA GLU A 41 11.59 -19.11 15.19
C GLU A 41 11.87 -19.90 13.90
N ASN A 42 13.05 -19.77 13.32
CA ASN A 42 13.42 -20.38 12.05
C ASN A 42 12.44 -19.98 10.92
N ILE A 43 12.21 -18.67 10.76
CA ILE A 43 11.31 -18.12 9.76
C ILE A 43 11.88 -18.28 8.36
N GLU A 44 11.11 -18.86 7.45
CA GLU A 44 11.52 -19.10 6.06
C GLU A 44 10.93 -18.09 5.08
N VAL A 45 9.80 -17.45 5.45
CA VAL A 45 9.11 -16.45 4.62
C VAL A 45 8.82 -15.23 5.48
N ILE A 46 9.21 -14.05 5.01
CA ILE A 46 8.83 -12.80 5.63
C ILE A 46 7.89 -12.02 4.71
N LEU A 47 6.71 -11.67 5.21
CA LEU A 47 5.73 -10.82 4.54
C LEU A 47 5.70 -9.46 5.22
N VAL A 48 5.93 -8.41 4.42
CA VAL A 48 6.00 -7.03 4.91
C VAL A 48 5.09 -6.10 4.09
N ARG A 49 4.82 -4.93 4.64
CA ARG A 49 4.22 -3.82 3.90
C ARG A 49 5.22 -2.65 3.86
N SER A 50 4.88 -1.50 4.45
CA SER A 50 5.75 -0.32 4.41
C SER A 50 6.52 -0.07 5.71
N ALA A 51 6.12 -0.68 6.82
CA ALA A 51 6.70 -0.40 8.13
C ALA A 51 8.01 -1.16 8.38
N THR A 52 8.05 -2.42 7.98
CA THR A 52 9.24 -3.28 8.19
C THR A 52 10.25 -3.08 7.06
N GLN A 53 11.51 -2.87 7.43
CA GLN A 53 12.65 -2.79 6.50
C GLN A 53 13.32 -4.15 6.38
N VAL A 54 13.56 -4.61 5.14
CA VAL A 54 14.32 -5.84 4.88
C VAL A 54 15.57 -5.44 4.08
N ARG A 55 16.57 -4.98 4.82
CA ARG A 55 17.84 -4.52 4.30
C ARG A 55 18.91 -5.62 4.37
N LYS A 56 20.12 -5.28 3.96
CA LYS A 56 21.26 -6.23 3.95
C LYS A 56 21.51 -6.89 5.29
N ASP A 57 21.32 -6.15 6.39
CA ASP A 57 21.49 -6.67 7.76
C ASP A 57 20.57 -7.85 8.05
N ILE A 58 19.28 -7.74 7.68
CA ILE A 58 18.32 -8.84 7.81
C ILE A 58 18.70 -10.01 6.88
N ILE A 59 19.01 -9.69 5.62
CA ILE A 59 19.32 -10.70 4.59
C ILE A 59 20.57 -11.52 4.97
N ASP A 60 21.60 -10.88 5.48
CA ASP A 60 22.86 -11.54 5.83
C ASP A 60 22.79 -12.31 7.15
N ASN A 61 22.00 -11.82 8.12
CA ASN A 61 21.93 -12.41 9.45
C ASN A 61 20.76 -13.40 9.65
N CYS A 62 19.91 -13.59 8.63
CA CYS A 62 18.76 -14.51 8.71
C CYS A 62 18.82 -15.58 7.61
N PRO A 63 19.72 -16.56 7.71
CA PRO A 63 19.95 -17.54 6.64
C PRO A 63 18.78 -18.51 6.40
N SER A 64 17.79 -18.54 7.30
CA SER A 64 16.58 -19.34 7.13
C SER A 64 15.61 -18.75 6.11
N ILE A 65 15.67 -17.44 5.83
CA ILE A 65 14.77 -16.77 4.88
C ILE A 65 15.02 -17.29 3.46
N LYS A 66 13.95 -17.67 2.80
CA LYS A 66 13.92 -18.08 1.38
C LYS A 66 13.10 -17.14 0.51
N ILE A 67 12.06 -16.55 1.11
CA ILE A 67 11.10 -15.70 0.39
C ILE A 67 10.85 -14.40 1.16
N ILE A 68 10.92 -13.28 0.45
CA ILE A 68 10.53 -11.97 0.93
C ILE A 68 9.34 -11.52 0.10
N GLY A 69 8.17 -11.34 0.73
CA GLY A 69 6.96 -10.88 0.08
C GLY A 69 6.56 -9.49 0.54
N ARG A 70 6.24 -8.59 -0.39
CA ARG A 70 5.73 -7.26 -0.06
C ARG A 70 4.28 -7.10 -0.49
N GLY A 71 3.39 -6.82 0.46
CA GLY A 71 2.00 -6.44 0.20
C GLY A 71 1.91 -5.00 -0.31
N GLY A 72 2.10 -4.81 -1.61
CA GLY A 72 2.08 -3.51 -2.29
C GLY A 72 2.90 -3.50 -3.58
N VAL A 73 2.94 -2.36 -4.26
CA VAL A 73 3.60 -2.19 -5.56
C VAL A 73 5.10 -1.89 -5.42
N GLY A 74 5.43 -0.81 -4.71
CA GLY A 74 6.83 -0.40 -4.47
C GLY A 74 7.55 -1.37 -3.55
N MET A 75 8.86 -1.45 -3.63
CA MET A 75 9.70 -2.31 -2.79
C MET A 75 10.89 -1.54 -2.21
N ASP A 76 10.73 -0.25 -2.02
CA ASP A 76 11.75 0.67 -1.53
C ASP A 76 12.23 0.39 -0.09
N ASN A 77 11.47 -0.38 0.67
CA ASN A 77 11.86 -0.90 1.99
C ASN A 77 12.60 -2.23 1.95
N ILE A 78 12.87 -2.79 0.76
CA ILE A 78 13.57 -4.07 0.58
C ILE A 78 14.80 -3.84 -0.32
N ASP A 79 15.94 -4.39 0.03
CA ASP A 79 17.14 -4.41 -0.82
C ASP A 79 17.00 -5.53 -1.88
N VAL A 80 16.09 -5.34 -2.84
CA VAL A 80 15.64 -6.36 -3.80
C VAL A 80 16.79 -6.95 -4.61
N ALA A 81 17.67 -6.12 -5.17
CA ALA A 81 18.80 -6.60 -5.97
C ALA A 81 19.71 -7.50 -5.11
N TYR A 82 20.02 -7.02 -3.91
CA TYR A 82 20.87 -7.77 -2.97
C TYR A 82 20.26 -9.11 -2.54
N ALA A 83 18.95 -9.11 -2.23
CA ALA A 83 18.25 -10.34 -1.87
C ALA A 83 18.27 -11.37 -3.00
N LYS A 84 18.07 -10.94 -4.24
CA LYS A 84 18.14 -11.79 -5.44
C LYS A 84 19.54 -12.34 -5.67
N ASP A 85 20.58 -11.52 -5.49
CA ASP A 85 21.98 -11.95 -5.60
C ASP A 85 22.35 -13.02 -4.55
N LYS A 86 21.69 -12.99 -3.39
CA LYS A 86 21.76 -14.04 -2.35
C LYS A 86 20.89 -15.27 -2.61
N GLY A 87 20.16 -15.30 -3.73
CA GLY A 87 19.30 -16.42 -4.12
C GLY A 87 17.92 -16.43 -3.46
N LEU A 88 17.51 -15.33 -2.83
CA LEU A 88 16.17 -15.20 -2.24
C LEU A 88 15.12 -14.89 -3.31
N LEU A 89 13.94 -15.47 -3.16
CA LEU A 89 12.78 -15.08 -3.96
C LEU A 89 12.16 -13.81 -3.39
N VAL A 90 12.06 -12.76 -4.20
CA VAL A 90 11.39 -11.52 -3.81
C VAL A 90 10.16 -11.33 -4.67
N ILE A 91 8.99 -11.21 -4.03
CA ILE A 91 7.69 -11.05 -4.67
C ILE A 91 6.94 -9.82 -4.13
N ASN A 92 6.05 -9.27 -4.93
CA ASN A 92 5.15 -8.19 -4.53
C ASN A 92 3.75 -8.38 -5.11
N THR A 93 2.81 -7.46 -4.79
CA THR A 93 1.43 -7.48 -5.29
C THR A 93 1.16 -6.24 -6.16
N PRO A 94 1.66 -6.20 -7.41
CA PRO A 94 1.67 -4.98 -8.21
C PRO A 94 0.29 -4.48 -8.63
N ALA A 95 -0.69 -5.35 -8.77
CA ALA A 95 -2.03 -5.00 -9.25
C ALA A 95 -3.11 -4.87 -8.15
N ALA A 96 -2.81 -5.29 -6.92
CA ALA A 96 -3.84 -5.46 -5.89
C ALA A 96 -4.56 -4.16 -5.46
N SER A 97 -3.92 -3.00 -5.58
CA SER A 97 -4.47 -1.69 -5.21
C SER A 97 -4.81 -0.80 -6.41
N SER A 98 -4.64 -1.26 -7.64
CA SER A 98 -4.79 -0.42 -8.85
C SER A 98 -6.16 0.22 -8.94
N GLN A 99 -7.23 -0.55 -8.75
CA GLN A 99 -8.60 -0.05 -8.79
C GLN A 99 -8.85 1.03 -7.72
N SER A 100 -8.46 0.77 -6.47
CA SER A 100 -8.65 1.71 -5.37
C SER A 100 -7.90 3.02 -5.59
N VAL A 101 -6.68 2.95 -6.16
CA VAL A 101 -5.89 4.14 -6.48
C VAL A 101 -6.52 4.91 -7.64
N ALA A 102 -7.00 4.23 -8.68
CA ALA A 102 -7.67 4.87 -9.81
C ALA A 102 -8.93 5.62 -9.36
N GLU A 103 -9.76 4.99 -8.52
CA GLU A 103 -10.97 5.61 -7.97
C GLU A 103 -10.64 6.85 -7.12
N LEU A 104 -9.59 6.77 -6.29
CA LEU A 104 -9.13 7.91 -5.49
C LEU A 104 -8.64 9.06 -6.38
N VAL A 105 -7.90 8.77 -7.45
CA VAL A 105 -7.46 9.78 -8.42
C VAL A 105 -8.67 10.48 -9.05
N MET A 106 -9.67 9.71 -9.48
CA MET A 106 -10.90 10.28 -10.07
C MET A 106 -11.68 11.12 -9.04
N ALA A 107 -11.76 10.67 -7.79
CA ALA A 107 -12.41 11.43 -6.72
C ALA A 107 -11.71 12.78 -6.49
N HIS A 108 -10.38 12.81 -6.46
CA HIS A 108 -9.62 14.06 -6.36
C HIS A 108 -9.81 14.97 -7.59
N LEU A 109 -9.80 14.41 -8.79
CA LEU A 109 -10.01 15.17 -10.02
C LEU A 109 -11.39 15.85 -10.03
N PHE A 110 -12.46 15.14 -9.69
CA PHE A 110 -13.80 15.73 -9.58
C PHE A 110 -13.87 16.75 -8.45
N ASN A 111 -13.23 16.47 -7.33
CA ASN A 111 -13.20 17.40 -6.21
C ASN A 111 -12.57 18.75 -6.59
N ILE A 112 -11.40 18.72 -7.22
CA ILE A 112 -10.67 19.93 -7.66
C ILE A 112 -11.44 20.66 -8.77
N SER A 113 -11.92 19.93 -9.79
CA SER A 113 -12.57 20.54 -10.95
C SER A 113 -13.94 21.14 -10.65
N ARG A 114 -14.64 20.66 -9.63
CA ARG A 114 -16.01 21.03 -9.30
C ARG A 114 -16.17 21.67 -7.92
N PHE A 115 -15.05 21.97 -7.23
CA PHE A 115 -15.04 22.58 -5.88
C PHE A 115 -15.86 21.81 -4.84
N VAL A 116 -15.86 20.48 -4.91
CA VAL A 116 -16.71 19.65 -4.04
C VAL A 116 -16.38 19.85 -2.58
N TYR A 117 -15.08 19.86 -2.23
CA TYR A 117 -14.62 20.07 -0.85
C TYR A 117 -15.06 21.41 -0.29
N ASP A 118 -14.79 22.49 -1.04
CA ASP A 118 -15.11 23.85 -0.58
C ASP A 118 -16.62 24.07 -0.47
N SER A 119 -17.37 23.63 -1.49
CA SER A 119 -18.84 23.78 -1.49
C SER A 119 -19.49 22.95 -0.38
N ASN A 120 -19.00 21.74 -0.10
CA ASN A 120 -19.52 20.89 0.96
C ASN A 120 -19.30 21.49 2.36
N ARG A 121 -18.26 22.28 2.55
CA ARG A 121 -17.97 22.95 3.82
C ARG A 121 -18.75 24.26 3.97
N GLU A 122 -18.92 25.00 2.88
CA GLU A 122 -19.48 26.35 2.92
C GLU A 122 -21.03 26.36 2.78
N MET A 123 -21.57 25.50 1.91
CA MET A 123 -23.02 25.49 1.63
C MET A 123 -23.89 25.14 2.86
N PRO A 124 -23.57 24.16 3.72
CA PRO A 124 -24.37 23.89 4.90
C PRO A 124 -24.45 25.06 5.88
N ASN A 125 -23.37 25.83 6.01
CA ASN A 125 -23.30 26.95 6.96
C ASN A 125 -23.84 28.28 6.42
N ASN A 126 -23.61 28.55 5.16
CA ASN A 126 -23.88 29.86 4.56
C ASN A 126 -24.93 29.84 3.43
N GLY A 127 -25.33 28.64 2.97
CA GLY A 127 -26.25 28.50 1.85
C GLY A 127 -27.63 29.09 2.09
N HIS A 128 -28.11 29.10 3.32
CA HIS A 128 -29.39 29.71 3.68
C HIS A 128 -29.34 31.25 3.76
N VAL A 129 -28.14 31.83 3.90
CA VAL A 129 -27.93 33.28 3.99
C VAL A 129 -27.67 33.86 2.61
N ASP A 130 -26.77 33.25 1.84
CA ASP A 130 -26.36 33.84 0.53
C ASP A 130 -26.16 32.75 -0.56
N PHE A 131 -27.22 32.02 -0.84
CA PHE A 131 -27.21 30.97 -1.87
C PHE A 131 -26.80 31.48 -3.25
N LYS A 132 -27.23 32.72 -3.63
CA LYS A 132 -26.93 33.26 -4.96
C LYS A 132 -25.43 33.50 -5.16
N ALA A 133 -24.75 34.06 -4.16
CA ALA A 133 -23.31 34.30 -4.25
C ALA A 133 -22.54 32.98 -4.26
N LEU A 134 -22.90 32.00 -3.41
CA LEU A 134 -22.28 30.69 -3.38
C LEU A 134 -22.49 29.94 -4.69
N LYS A 135 -23.68 29.94 -5.25
CA LYS A 135 -23.97 29.37 -6.56
C LYS A 135 -23.06 29.97 -7.65
N LYS A 136 -22.92 31.33 -7.66
CA LYS A 136 -22.03 32.01 -8.60
C LYS A 136 -20.56 31.64 -8.38
N LYS A 137 -20.12 31.52 -7.13
CA LYS A 137 -18.77 31.13 -6.75
C LYS A 137 -18.42 29.73 -7.31
N TYR A 138 -19.27 28.74 -7.10
CA TYR A 138 -19.04 27.34 -7.47
C TYR A 138 -19.49 26.98 -8.90
N ALA A 139 -20.15 27.90 -9.63
CA ALA A 139 -20.47 27.72 -11.05
C ALA A 139 -19.25 27.75 -11.98
N LYS A 140 -18.07 28.16 -11.47
CA LYS A 140 -16.82 28.26 -12.23
C LYS A 140 -16.06 26.93 -12.41
N GLY A 141 -16.65 25.82 -12.01
CA GLY A 141 -16.06 24.52 -12.19
C GLY A 141 -15.86 24.15 -13.67
N THR A 142 -14.92 23.27 -13.94
CA THR A 142 -14.59 22.79 -15.29
C THR A 142 -14.97 21.33 -15.46
N GLU A 143 -15.25 20.92 -16.71
CA GLU A 143 -15.40 19.50 -17.06
C GLU A 143 -14.02 18.87 -17.29
N LEU A 144 -13.91 17.59 -17.02
CA LEU A 144 -12.69 16.81 -17.30
C LEU A 144 -12.57 16.42 -18.77
N ARG A 145 -13.67 16.48 -19.52
CA ARG A 145 -13.68 16.15 -20.95
C ARG A 145 -12.65 16.99 -21.71
N GLY A 146 -11.82 16.30 -22.50
CA GLY A 146 -10.78 16.93 -23.32
C GLY A 146 -9.57 17.45 -22.52
N LYS A 147 -9.48 17.15 -21.24
CA LYS A 147 -8.30 17.45 -20.41
C LYS A 147 -7.27 16.33 -20.49
N THR A 148 -6.02 16.70 -20.33
CA THR A 148 -4.91 15.75 -20.24
C THR A 148 -4.53 15.55 -18.77
N ILE A 149 -4.35 14.30 -18.37
CA ILE A 149 -3.91 13.92 -17.02
C ILE A 149 -2.48 13.39 -17.11
N GLY A 150 -1.60 13.90 -16.29
CA GLY A 150 -0.27 13.34 -16.08
C GLY A 150 -0.22 12.55 -14.77
N THR A 151 0.23 11.30 -14.81
CA THR A 151 0.41 10.47 -13.61
C THR A 151 1.84 9.94 -13.54
N VAL A 152 2.39 9.83 -12.33
CA VAL A 152 3.75 9.29 -12.11
C VAL A 152 3.74 7.77 -12.04
N SER A 153 2.62 7.16 -11.65
CA SER A 153 2.47 5.71 -11.46
C SER A 153 1.26 5.20 -12.23
N TYR A 154 1.33 5.24 -13.55
CA TYR A 154 0.20 4.86 -14.41
C TYR A 154 0.14 3.37 -14.75
N THR A 155 1.24 2.63 -14.63
CA THR A 155 1.39 1.24 -15.13
C THR A 155 0.35 0.26 -14.58
N HIS A 156 -0.30 0.59 -13.49
CA HIS A 156 -1.30 -0.25 -12.82
C HIS A 156 -2.63 0.48 -12.58
N LEU A 157 -2.86 1.62 -13.27
CA LEU A 157 -4.10 2.40 -13.16
C LEU A 157 -5.08 2.15 -14.32
N THR A 158 -4.86 1.12 -15.09
CA THR A 158 -5.72 0.73 -16.24
C THR A 158 -6.68 -0.37 -15.86
#